data_abccf812c43a43e461fe0ce65939419c
#
_entry.id   abccf812c43a43e461fe0ce65939419c
#
_cell.length_a   1.000
_cell.length_b   1.000
_cell.length_c   1.000
_cell.angle_alpha   90.00
_cell.angle_beta   90.00
_cell.angle_gamma   90.00
#
_symmetry.space_group_name_H-M   'P 1'
#
loop_
_entity.id
_entity.type
_entity.pdbx_description
1 polymer ?
#
loop_
_entity_poly.entity_id
_entity_poly.type
_entity_poly.pdbx_seq_one_letter_code
_entity_poly.pdbx_strand_id
1 'polypeptide(L)'
;MGRLTDKNILITGGNSGIGLAAAQEFDKEGARVAICGLNEGSLRAAKKTLRAGSLAVRADVSNLTDLDTMFATIKREFGHLDGVFVNAGYSEFLLFEEVTEQSFDKVIAVNFKGAYFTIQKALPLLRQGSSVIINASVGRAQGVADNLDRLDLQGRGRPSRSNPQR
;
A
#
# COMPACT_ATOMS: atom_id res chain seq x y z
N MET A 1 26.47 -12.54 1.16
CA MET A 1 25.47 -12.60 0.09
C MET A 1 24.15 -12.24 0.74
N GLY A 2 23.38 -11.28 0.21
CA GLY A 2 22.10 -10.89 0.81
C GLY A 2 21.05 -11.99 0.66
N ARG A 3 20.06 -12.01 1.56
CA ARG A 3 18.98 -13.01 1.58
C ARG A 3 18.07 -12.99 0.34
N LEU A 4 18.04 -11.86 -0.36
CA LEU A 4 17.19 -11.63 -1.54
C LEU A 4 18.00 -11.45 -2.84
N THR A 5 19.24 -11.94 -2.86
CA THR A 5 20.09 -11.88 -4.06
C THR A 5 19.35 -12.51 -5.25
N ASP A 6 19.41 -11.82 -6.40
CA ASP A 6 18.75 -12.20 -7.66
C ASP A 6 17.21 -12.32 -7.61
N LYS A 7 16.57 -11.75 -6.58
CA LYS A 7 15.12 -11.67 -6.47
C LYS A 7 14.58 -10.38 -7.09
N ASN A 8 13.50 -10.49 -7.84
CA ASN A 8 12.75 -9.38 -8.41
C ASN A 8 11.49 -9.12 -7.57
N ILE A 9 11.36 -7.96 -6.97
CA ILE A 9 10.27 -7.66 -6.03
C ILE A 9 9.55 -6.39 -6.47
N LEU A 10 8.22 -6.44 -6.56
CA LEU A 10 7.35 -5.28 -6.75
C LEU A 10 6.84 -4.79 -5.38
N ILE A 11 6.86 -3.47 -5.19
CA ILE A 11 6.28 -2.80 -4.02
C ILE A 11 5.36 -1.69 -4.47
N THR A 12 4.06 -1.80 -4.21
CA THR A 12 3.12 -0.70 -4.45
C THR A 12 3.18 0.32 -3.31
N GLY A 13 3.09 1.61 -3.62
CA GLY A 13 3.33 2.68 -2.63
C GLY A 13 4.78 2.71 -2.11
N GLY A 14 5.73 2.26 -2.93
CA GLY A 14 7.15 2.15 -2.56
C GLY A 14 7.93 3.47 -2.60
N ASN A 15 7.26 4.60 -2.82
CA ASN A 15 7.88 5.92 -2.92
C ASN A 15 7.95 6.67 -1.58
N SER A 16 7.37 6.14 -0.50
CA SER A 16 7.35 6.77 0.83
C SER A 16 7.03 5.77 1.95
N GLY A 17 7.20 6.21 3.20
CA GLY A 17 6.77 5.47 4.39
C GLY A 17 7.25 4.02 4.44
N ILE A 18 6.35 3.10 4.84
CA ILE A 18 6.63 1.67 5.00
C ILE A 18 7.11 1.04 3.68
N GLY A 19 6.47 1.41 2.55
CA GLY A 19 6.84 0.88 1.24
C GLY A 19 8.27 1.26 0.83
N LEU A 20 8.70 2.50 1.08
CA LEU A 20 10.07 2.93 0.79
C LEU A 20 11.09 2.25 1.71
N ALA A 21 10.78 2.15 3.01
CA ALA A 21 11.66 1.46 3.96
C ALA A 21 11.85 -0.02 3.57
N ALA A 22 10.75 -0.69 3.17
CA ALA A 22 10.82 -2.06 2.67
C ALA A 22 11.64 -2.16 1.37
N ALA A 23 11.46 -1.20 0.44
CA ALA A 23 12.21 -1.16 -0.80
C ALA A 23 13.72 -1.06 -0.55
N GLN A 24 14.13 -0.19 0.37
CA GLN A 24 15.53 -0.01 0.74
C GLN A 24 16.11 -1.24 1.43
N GLU A 25 15.35 -1.89 2.30
CA GLU A 25 15.81 -3.10 2.98
C GLU A 25 15.92 -4.29 2.00
N PHE A 26 14.95 -4.47 1.11
CA PHE A 26 15.02 -5.50 0.07
C PHE A 26 16.18 -5.26 -0.90
N ASP A 27 16.40 -4.01 -1.27
CA ASP A 27 17.56 -3.63 -2.10
C ASP A 27 18.88 -3.93 -1.40
N LYS A 28 19.02 -3.60 -0.14
CA LYS A 28 20.20 -3.90 0.70
C LYS A 28 20.45 -5.42 0.80
N GLU A 29 19.39 -6.23 0.87
CA GLU A 29 19.46 -7.69 0.89
C GLU A 29 19.70 -8.32 -0.50
N GLY A 30 19.86 -7.52 -1.53
CA GLY A 30 20.28 -8.00 -2.86
C GLY A 30 19.18 -8.07 -3.90
N ALA A 31 17.93 -7.72 -3.59
CA ALA A 31 16.85 -7.74 -4.57
C ALA A 31 16.96 -6.62 -5.62
N ARG A 32 16.45 -6.87 -6.82
CA ARG A 32 16.04 -5.82 -7.76
C ARG A 32 14.61 -5.40 -7.43
N VAL A 33 14.42 -4.12 -7.14
CA VAL A 33 13.14 -3.64 -6.65
C VAL A 33 12.45 -2.77 -7.71
N ALA A 34 11.18 -3.06 -8.00
CA ALA A 34 10.28 -2.16 -8.70
C ALA A 34 9.36 -1.47 -7.69
N ILE A 35 9.36 -0.15 -7.66
CA ILE A 35 8.44 0.64 -6.84
C ILE A 35 7.44 1.38 -7.72
N CYS A 36 6.21 1.55 -7.23
CA CYS A 36 5.25 2.44 -7.86
C CYS A 36 4.59 3.40 -6.86
N GLY A 37 4.00 4.45 -7.40
CA GLY A 37 3.28 5.48 -6.66
C GLY A 37 2.81 6.59 -7.56
N LEU A 38 2.04 7.55 -7.03
CA LEU A 38 1.44 8.64 -7.80
C LEU A 38 2.36 9.83 -8.01
N ASN A 39 3.14 10.18 -6.99
CA ASN A 39 3.96 11.40 -7.00
C ASN A 39 5.32 11.12 -7.64
N GLU A 40 5.55 11.72 -8.80
CA GLU A 40 6.80 11.56 -9.55
C GLU A 40 8.03 12.10 -8.82
N GLY A 41 7.87 13.18 -8.06
CA GLY A 41 8.97 13.77 -7.29
C GLY A 41 9.50 12.80 -6.24
N SER A 42 8.60 12.22 -5.43
CA SER A 42 8.95 11.22 -4.43
C SER A 42 9.42 9.91 -5.05
N LEU A 43 8.86 9.48 -6.20
CA LEU A 43 9.37 8.33 -6.95
C LEU A 43 10.81 8.53 -7.42
N ARG A 44 11.12 9.70 -8.00
CA ARG A 44 12.51 10.04 -8.40
C ARG A 44 13.46 10.09 -7.20
N ALA A 45 13.02 10.65 -6.08
CA ALA A 45 13.80 10.67 -4.84
C ALA A 45 14.06 9.25 -4.31
N ALA A 46 13.02 8.43 -4.21
CA ALA A 46 13.11 7.03 -3.79
C ALA A 46 14.04 6.22 -4.69
N LYS A 47 13.91 6.37 -6.02
CA LYS A 47 14.77 5.68 -7.00
C LYS A 47 16.26 5.95 -6.79
N LYS A 48 16.64 7.16 -6.36
CA LYS A 48 18.04 7.52 -6.10
C LYS A 48 18.64 6.79 -4.89
N THR A 49 17.79 6.26 -4.00
CA THR A 49 18.22 5.50 -2.81
C THR A 49 18.34 3.99 -3.07
N LEU A 50 17.94 3.53 -4.26
CA LEU A 50 17.97 2.14 -4.65
C LEU A 50 19.10 1.90 -5.68
N ARG A 51 19.61 0.68 -5.72
CA ARG A 51 20.68 0.28 -6.64
C ARG A 51 20.32 0.49 -8.12
N ALA A 52 21.33 0.49 -8.95
CA ALA A 52 21.17 0.41 -10.40
C ALA A 52 20.37 -0.85 -10.78
N GLY A 53 19.44 -0.70 -11.74
CA GLY A 53 18.56 -1.81 -12.16
C GLY A 53 17.23 -1.92 -11.40
N SER A 54 17.03 -1.23 -10.26
CA SER A 54 15.70 -1.06 -9.67
C SER A 54 14.84 -0.14 -10.54
N LEU A 55 13.51 -0.27 -10.48
CA LEU A 55 12.55 0.50 -11.28
C LEU A 55 11.73 1.43 -10.39
N ALA A 56 11.36 2.58 -10.93
CA ALA A 56 10.35 3.46 -10.35
C ALA A 56 9.33 3.80 -11.44
N VAL A 57 8.10 3.39 -11.26
CA VAL A 57 7.04 3.53 -12.25
C VAL A 57 5.90 4.35 -11.65
N ARG A 58 5.50 5.44 -12.32
CA ARG A 58 4.28 6.15 -11.93
C ARG A 58 3.08 5.27 -12.26
N ALA A 59 2.27 4.95 -11.26
CA ALA A 59 1.04 4.21 -11.45
C ALA A 59 0.06 4.50 -10.30
N ASP A 60 -1.20 4.73 -10.65
CA ASP A 60 -2.33 4.71 -9.73
C ASP A 60 -2.87 3.29 -9.65
N VAL A 61 -2.76 2.65 -8.49
CA VAL A 61 -3.25 1.28 -8.31
C VAL A 61 -4.77 1.15 -8.48
N SER A 62 -5.52 2.24 -8.32
CA SER A 62 -6.97 2.28 -8.56
C SER A 62 -7.34 2.33 -10.05
N ASN A 63 -6.37 2.64 -10.93
CA ASN A 63 -6.52 2.72 -12.37
C ASN A 63 -5.95 1.48 -13.06
N LEU A 64 -6.79 0.69 -13.72
CA LEU A 64 -6.38 -0.57 -14.33
C LEU A 64 -5.42 -0.38 -15.52
N THR A 65 -5.54 0.73 -16.26
CA THR A 65 -4.62 1.05 -17.36
C THR A 65 -3.22 1.39 -16.85
N ASP A 66 -3.14 2.12 -15.73
CA ASP A 66 -1.85 2.39 -15.09
C ASP A 66 -1.19 1.08 -14.62
N LEU A 67 -1.98 0.17 -14.03
CA LEU A 67 -1.49 -1.16 -13.65
C LEU A 67 -1.00 -1.95 -14.87
N ASP A 68 -1.74 -1.95 -15.98
CA ASP A 68 -1.32 -2.65 -17.20
C ASP A 68 0.01 -2.12 -17.73
N THR A 69 0.18 -0.81 -17.77
CA THR A 69 1.42 -0.15 -18.19
C THR A 69 2.58 -0.48 -17.26
N MET A 70 2.33 -0.46 -15.95
CA MET A 70 3.33 -0.82 -14.93
C MET A 70 3.78 -2.27 -15.10
N PHE A 71 2.84 -3.22 -15.21
CA PHE A 71 3.19 -4.64 -15.35
C PHE A 71 3.86 -4.96 -16.70
N ALA A 72 3.49 -4.27 -17.77
CA ALA A 72 4.19 -4.38 -19.06
C ALA A 72 5.65 -3.93 -18.93
N THR A 73 5.89 -2.82 -18.20
CA THR A 73 7.24 -2.34 -17.92
C THR A 73 8.04 -3.33 -17.08
N ILE A 74 7.45 -3.86 -16.00
CA ILE A 74 8.09 -4.86 -15.13
C ILE A 74 8.42 -6.13 -15.92
N LYS A 75 7.50 -6.60 -16.76
CA LYS A 75 7.73 -7.77 -17.62
C LYS A 75 8.92 -7.57 -18.54
N ARG A 76 9.02 -6.41 -19.19
CA ARG A 76 10.12 -6.08 -20.11
C ARG A 76 11.47 -6.03 -19.40
N GLU A 77 11.52 -5.42 -18.21
CA GLU A 77 12.77 -5.13 -17.49
C GLU A 77 13.22 -6.29 -16.59
N PHE A 78 12.28 -6.98 -15.94
CA PHE A 78 12.56 -8.03 -14.96
C PHE A 78 12.28 -9.45 -15.50
N GLY A 79 11.34 -9.58 -16.42
CA GLY A 79 10.90 -10.87 -16.97
C GLY A 79 9.94 -11.61 -16.04
N HIS A 80 10.22 -11.64 -14.74
CA HIS A 80 9.39 -12.31 -13.71
C HIS A 80 9.46 -11.57 -12.38
N LEU A 81 8.61 -11.99 -11.44
CA LEU A 81 8.59 -11.53 -10.05
C LEU A 81 8.75 -12.70 -9.08
N ASP A 82 9.59 -12.53 -8.07
CA ASP A 82 9.75 -13.46 -6.95
C ASP A 82 8.92 -12.99 -5.73
N GLY A 83 8.54 -11.73 -5.70
CA GLY A 83 7.74 -11.18 -4.61
C GLY A 83 6.91 -9.97 -5.02
N VAL A 84 5.75 -9.83 -4.39
CA VAL A 84 4.90 -8.64 -4.50
C VAL A 84 4.52 -8.17 -3.10
N PHE A 85 4.89 -6.96 -2.76
CA PHE A 85 4.45 -6.30 -1.55
C PHE A 85 3.36 -5.28 -1.90
N VAL A 86 2.10 -5.67 -1.68
CA VAL A 86 0.91 -4.86 -1.90
C VAL A 86 0.76 -3.95 -0.70
N ASN A 87 1.30 -2.73 -0.80
CA ASN A 87 1.40 -1.78 0.31
C ASN A 87 0.72 -0.43 0.02
N ALA A 88 0.44 -0.11 -1.25
CA ALA A 88 -0.29 1.11 -1.57
C ALA A 88 -1.61 1.18 -0.82
N GLY A 89 -1.85 2.30 -0.16
CA GLY A 89 -3.06 2.53 0.61
C GLY A 89 -3.40 4.01 0.68
N TYR A 90 -4.66 4.29 0.91
CA TYR A 90 -5.21 5.61 1.11
C TYR A 90 -6.14 5.59 2.32
N SER A 91 -6.05 6.61 3.16
CA SER A 91 -6.95 6.84 4.28
C SER A 91 -7.33 8.32 4.34
N GLU A 92 -8.56 8.56 4.71
CA GLU A 92 -9.10 9.89 4.98
C GLU A 92 -9.75 9.83 6.37
N PHE A 93 -9.38 10.77 7.23
CA PHE A 93 -9.90 10.84 8.60
C PHE A 93 -11.05 11.81 8.61
N LEU A 94 -12.27 11.29 8.48
CA LEU A 94 -13.53 12.02 8.52
C LEU A 94 -14.39 11.49 9.65
N LEU A 95 -15.26 12.32 10.19
CA LEU A 95 -16.35 11.83 11.04
C LEU A 95 -17.27 10.95 10.19
N PHE A 96 -17.95 9.99 10.83
CA PHE A 96 -18.78 9.04 10.09
C PHE A 96 -19.85 9.73 9.24
N GLU A 97 -20.47 10.76 9.78
CA GLU A 97 -21.49 11.60 9.13
C GLU A 97 -20.96 12.50 8.01
N GLU A 98 -19.64 12.70 7.93
CA GLU A 98 -18.97 13.50 6.89
C GLU A 98 -18.49 12.66 5.70
N VAL A 99 -18.56 11.33 5.81
CA VAL A 99 -18.14 10.43 4.73
C VAL A 99 -19.07 10.59 3.54
N THR A 100 -18.51 11.05 2.43
CA THR A 100 -19.21 11.11 1.14
C THR A 100 -19.04 9.83 0.35
N GLU A 101 -19.94 9.55 -0.60
CA GLU A 101 -19.78 8.45 -1.55
C GLU A 101 -18.42 8.52 -2.26
N GLN A 102 -18.01 9.71 -2.69
CA GLN A 102 -16.72 9.92 -3.35
C GLN A 102 -15.52 9.55 -2.46
N SER A 103 -15.53 9.94 -1.18
CA SER A 103 -14.45 9.57 -0.25
C SER A 103 -14.44 8.08 0.04
N PHE A 104 -15.61 7.46 0.21
CA PHE A 104 -15.77 6.03 0.36
C PHE A 104 -15.24 5.26 -0.85
N ASP A 105 -15.70 5.63 -2.06
CA ASP A 105 -15.29 4.98 -3.31
C ASP A 105 -13.78 5.07 -3.53
N LYS A 106 -13.16 6.20 -3.17
CA LYS A 106 -11.71 6.37 -3.28
C LYS A 106 -10.95 5.42 -2.35
N VAL A 107 -11.41 5.25 -1.12
CA VAL A 107 -10.81 4.31 -0.16
C VAL A 107 -10.92 2.88 -0.69
N ILE A 108 -12.10 2.48 -1.17
CA ILE A 108 -12.33 1.14 -1.75
C ILE A 108 -11.51 0.95 -3.03
N ALA A 109 -11.47 1.96 -3.90
CA ALA A 109 -10.74 1.88 -5.17
C ALA A 109 -9.23 1.65 -4.95
N VAL A 110 -8.62 2.30 -3.98
CA VAL A 110 -7.18 2.14 -3.70
C VAL A 110 -6.92 0.87 -2.88
N ASN A 111 -7.61 0.73 -1.72
CA ASN A 111 -7.22 -0.27 -0.72
C ASN A 111 -7.73 -1.68 -1.04
N PHE A 112 -8.85 -1.80 -1.75
CA PHE A 112 -9.43 -3.09 -2.09
C PHE A 112 -9.28 -3.43 -3.57
N LYS A 113 -9.86 -2.62 -4.47
CA LYS A 113 -9.79 -2.85 -5.91
C LYS A 113 -8.33 -2.82 -6.40
N GLY A 114 -7.56 -1.82 -5.98
CA GLY A 114 -6.15 -1.67 -6.35
C GLY A 114 -5.30 -2.85 -5.88
N ALA A 115 -5.50 -3.31 -4.65
CA ALA A 115 -4.81 -4.48 -4.12
C ALA A 115 -5.19 -5.75 -4.90
N TYR A 116 -6.48 -5.98 -5.13
CA TYR A 116 -6.98 -7.14 -5.89
C TYR A 116 -6.38 -7.22 -7.29
N PHE A 117 -6.49 -6.14 -8.06
CA PHE A 117 -5.99 -6.13 -9.45
C PHE A 117 -4.46 -6.07 -9.54
N THR A 118 -3.77 -5.52 -8.56
CA THR A 118 -2.32 -5.65 -8.47
C THR A 118 -1.91 -7.12 -8.39
N ILE A 119 -2.55 -7.89 -7.52
CA ILE A 119 -2.28 -9.34 -7.39
C ILE A 119 -2.65 -10.07 -8.67
N GLN A 120 -3.86 -9.86 -9.21
CA GLN A 120 -4.33 -10.52 -10.42
C GLN A 120 -3.37 -10.30 -11.60
N LYS A 121 -2.93 -9.05 -11.81
CA LYS A 121 -2.01 -8.71 -12.92
C LYS A 121 -0.57 -9.15 -12.67
N ALA A 122 -0.19 -9.41 -11.42
CA ALA A 122 1.10 -9.99 -11.08
C ALA A 122 1.18 -11.49 -11.38
N LEU A 123 0.04 -12.22 -11.31
CA LEU A 123 0.02 -13.69 -11.46
C LEU A 123 0.81 -14.23 -12.66
N PRO A 124 0.71 -13.64 -13.88
CA PRO A 124 1.46 -14.15 -15.04
C PRO A 124 2.98 -13.97 -14.93
N LEU A 125 3.46 -13.15 -13.99
CA LEU A 125 4.89 -12.90 -13.75
C LEU A 125 5.41 -13.66 -12.53
N LEU A 126 4.53 -14.18 -11.69
CA LEU A 126 4.90 -15.01 -10.54
C LEU A 126 5.26 -16.41 -10.98
N ARG A 127 6.22 -17.00 -10.29
CA ARG A 127 6.69 -18.37 -10.52
C ARG A 127 6.60 -19.19 -9.24
N GLN A 128 6.80 -20.48 -9.33
CA GLN A 128 6.81 -21.35 -8.15
C GLN A 128 7.82 -20.83 -7.10
N GLY A 129 7.37 -20.72 -5.85
CA GLY A 129 8.17 -20.17 -4.75
C GLY A 129 8.12 -18.65 -4.62
N SER A 130 7.36 -17.94 -5.47
CA SER A 130 7.08 -16.51 -5.29
C SER A 130 6.14 -16.27 -4.10
N SER A 131 6.27 -15.10 -3.49
CA SER A 131 5.44 -14.68 -2.34
C SER A 131 4.64 -13.41 -2.63
N VAL A 132 3.42 -13.34 -2.11
CA VAL A 132 2.60 -12.13 -2.12
C VAL A 132 2.31 -11.74 -0.67
N ILE A 133 2.67 -10.51 -0.31
CA ILE A 133 2.43 -9.94 1.02
C ILE A 133 1.49 -8.76 0.86
N ILE A 134 0.42 -8.71 1.65
CA ILE A 134 -0.53 -7.59 1.68
C ILE A 134 -0.33 -6.84 3.00
N ASN A 135 -0.01 -5.55 2.92
CA ASN A 135 0.03 -4.69 4.09
C ASN A 135 -1.40 -4.29 4.49
N ALA A 136 -1.82 -4.72 5.67
CA ALA A 136 -3.12 -4.39 6.25
C ALA A 136 -2.95 -3.53 7.50
N SER A 137 -4.01 -2.87 7.94
CA SER A 137 -3.98 -2.03 9.12
C SER A 137 -4.49 -2.76 10.37
N VAL A 138 -3.86 -2.49 11.51
CA VAL A 138 -4.31 -2.94 12.83
C VAL A 138 -5.64 -2.31 13.24
N GLY A 139 -6.02 -1.16 12.67
CA GLY A 139 -7.31 -0.50 12.93
C GLY A 139 -8.51 -1.42 12.70
N ARG A 140 -8.37 -2.44 11.84
CA ARG A 140 -9.39 -3.48 11.64
C ARG A 140 -9.55 -4.39 12.86
N ALA A 141 -8.48 -4.66 13.61
CA ALA A 141 -8.49 -5.60 14.73
C ALA A 141 -8.79 -4.93 16.07
N GLN A 142 -8.47 -3.65 16.22
CA GLN A 142 -8.56 -2.94 17.50
C GLN A 142 -9.78 -2.00 17.60
N GLY A 143 -10.54 -1.79 16.50
CA GLY A 143 -11.52 -0.73 16.43
C GLY A 143 -10.85 0.64 16.65
N VAL A 144 -11.12 1.62 15.82
CA VAL A 144 -10.67 3.00 16.11
C VAL A 144 -11.70 3.55 17.09
N ALA A 145 -11.44 3.37 18.39
CA ALA A 145 -12.37 3.69 19.49
C ALA A 145 -12.85 5.15 19.48
N ASP A 146 -12.06 6.07 18.95
CA ASP A 146 -12.35 7.50 19.00
C ASP A 146 -13.47 7.97 18.07
N ASN A 147 -13.83 7.20 17.05
CA ASN A 147 -14.87 7.59 16.10
C ASN A 147 -16.18 6.80 16.25
N LEU A 148 -16.13 5.59 16.87
CA LEU A 148 -17.34 4.78 17.09
C LEU A 148 -17.97 4.99 18.46
N ASP A 149 -17.24 5.46 19.46
CA ASP A 149 -17.78 5.81 20.78
C ASP A 149 -18.73 7.03 20.73
N ARG A 150 -18.76 7.78 19.63
CA ARG A 150 -19.72 8.88 19.41
C ARG A 150 -21.04 8.43 18.77
N LEU A 151 -21.09 7.23 18.20
CA LEU A 151 -22.35 6.62 17.79
C LEU A 151 -23.04 6.05 19.04
N ASP A 152 -23.68 6.94 19.81
CA ASP A 152 -24.69 6.52 20.78
C ASP A 152 -25.92 5.99 20.02
N LEU A 153 -25.81 4.75 19.59
CA LEU A 153 -26.89 4.06 18.87
C LEU A 153 -28.15 3.87 19.71
N GLN A 154 -28.16 4.32 20.97
CA GLN A 154 -29.30 4.13 21.88
C GLN A 154 -29.96 5.43 22.37
N GLY A 155 -29.50 6.61 21.91
CA GLY A 155 -30.17 7.88 22.28
C GLY A 155 -30.23 8.17 23.78
N ARG A 156 -29.38 7.54 24.59
CA ARG A 156 -29.33 7.78 26.05
C ARG A 156 -28.11 8.60 26.38
N GLY A 157 -28.32 9.89 26.61
CA GLY A 157 -27.30 10.79 27.12
C GLY A 157 -26.61 10.19 28.35
N ARG A 158 -25.32 9.94 28.29
CA ARG A 158 -24.52 9.62 29.48
C ARG A 158 -24.52 10.84 30.41
N PRO A 159 -24.84 10.66 31.70
CA PRO A 159 -24.69 11.76 32.64
C PRO A 159 -23.19 12.12 32.72
N SER A 160 -22.91 13.42 32.68
CA SER A 160 -21.60 13.99 32.88
C SER A 160 -20.96 13.38 34.14
N ARG A 161 -19.79 12.68 33.96
CA ARG A 161 -19.00 12.32 35.14
C ARG A 161 -18.47 13.58 35.77
N SER A 162 -19.14 13.99 36.84
CA SER A 162 -18.63 14.98 37.78
C SER A 162 -17.30 14.43 38.34
N ASN A 163 -16.23 15.18 38.14
CA ASN A 163 -14.93 14.96 38.76
C ASN A 163 -15.03 15.20 40.27
N PRO A 164 -14.82 14.24 41.15
CA PRO A 164 -14.66 14.52 42.55
C PRO A 164 -13.20 14.93 42.81
N GLN A 165 -12.94 16.21 42.83
CA GLN A 165 -11.83 16.72 43.61
C GLN A 165 -12.20 16.63 45.09
N ARG A 166 -11.46 15.83 45.85
CA ARG A 166 -10.89 16.14 47.16
C ARG A 166 -10.00 14.99 47.62
#